data_ca24b5badff8cfc4061576bc80aeb637
#
_entry.id   ca24b5badff8cfc4061576bc80aeb637
#
_cell.length_a   1.000
_cell.length_b   1.000
_cell.length_c   1.000
_cell.angle_alpha   90.00
_cell.angle_beta   90.00
_cell.angle_gamma   90.00
#
_symmetry.space_group_name_H-M   'P 1'
#
loop_
_entity.id
_entity.type
_entity.pdbx_description
1 polymer ?
#
loop_
_entity_poly.entity_id
_entity_poly.type
_entity_poly.pdbx_seq_one_letter_code
_entity_poly.pdbx_strand_id
1 'polypeptide(L)'
;MSNPELSSSPFEKDLYFVAVKLFLIDGDKLLITHDIFGDWDLPGGRIRKDEFNKPLESVIERKVDEELGQDVKYTLGEPRVFFRVERQEHNLGGQLVRIFGVGYEASYLGGEVRLGDHHDQMEWVETKSFQPEQYFTGGWLSGIKDYLKLIKDNDSE
;
A
#
# COMPACT_ATOMS: atom_id res chain seq x y z
N MET A 1 -6.24 2.91 -33.56
CA MET A 1 -5.81 2.63 -32.18
C MET A 1 -4.90 1.43 -32.20
N SER A 2 -3.69 1.58 -31.71
CA SER A 2 -2.78 0.44 -31.64
C SER A 2 -3.28 -0.58 -30.63
N ASN A 3 -3.30 -1.83 -31.04
CA ASN A 3 -3.62 -2.92 -30.14
C ASN A 3 -2.42 -3.16 -29.21
N PRO A 4 -2.60 -3.07 -27.86
CA PRO A 4 -1.48 -3.29 -26.94
C PRO A 4 -0.81 -4.65 -27.10
N GLU A 5 -1.54 -5.66 -27.61
CA GLU A 5 -0.99 -7.00 -27.86
C GLU A 5 0.01 -7.01 -29.01
N LEU A 6 -0.03 -6.03 -29.89
CA LEU A 6 0.93 -5.91 -31.00
C LEU A 6 2.25 -5.29 -30.54
N SER A 7 2.32 -4.78 -29.31
CA SER A 7 3.48 -4.12 -28.73
C SER A 7 4.13 -4.98 -27.66
N SER A 8 4.23 -6.29 -27.91
CA SER A 8 4.67 -7.24 -26.89
C SER A 8 6.19 -7.45 -26.82
N SER A 9 6.98 -6.56 -27.46
CA SER A 9 8.43 -6.66 -27.36
C SER A 9 8.89 -6.45 -25.91
N PRO A 10 9.76 -7.33 -25.37
CA PRO A 10 10.28 -7.17 -24.01
C PRO A 10 11.17 -5.95 -23.85
N PHE A 11 11.55 -5.30 -24.93
CA PHE A 11 12.37 -4.09 -24.92
C PHE A 11 11.55 -2.81 -24.90
N GLU A 12 10.22 -2.92 -25.00
CA GLU A 12 9.35 -1.76 -24.87
C GLU A 12 9.23 -1.33 -23.42
N LYS A 13 8.97 -0.05 -23.21
CA LYS A 13 8.76 0.49 -21.88
C LYS A 13 7.42 0.01 -21.32
N ASP A 14 7.43 -0.31 -20.05
CA ASP A 14 6.25 -0.81 -19.37
C ASP A 14 5.46 0.34 -18.76
N LEU A 15 4.17 0.09 -18.55
CA LEU A 15 3.27 1.04 -17.91
C LEU A 15 2.89 0.54 -16.53
N TYR A 16 3.01 1.42 -15.53
CA TYR A 16 2.65 1.11 -14.15
C TYR A 16 1.67 2.15 -13.63
N PHE A 17 0.65 1.69 -12.93
CA PHE A 17 -0.04 2.57 -11.99
C PHE A 17 0.89 2.81 -10.80
N VAL A 18 0.83 3.99 -10.22
CA VAL A 18 1.59 4.28 -9.00
C VAL A 18 0.63 4.31 -7.82
N ALA A 19 0.94 3.53 -6.81
CA ALA A 19 0.19 3.52 -5.56
C ALA A 19 1.07 4.02 -4.43
N VAL A 20 0.51 4.86 -3.58
CA VAL A 20 1.15 5.22 -2.31
C VAL A 20 0.55 4.37 -1.21
N LYS A 21 1.39 3.78 -0.39
CA LYS A 21 0.98 2.90 0.71
C LYS A 21 1.59 3.38 2.01
N LEU A 22 0.90 3.14 3.09
CA LEU A 22 1.28 3.64 4.41
C LEU A 22 1.63 2.48 5.34
N PHE A 23 2.85 2.49 5.83
CA PHE A 23 3.25 1.66 6.95
C PHE A 23 2.98 2.47 8.23
N LEU A 24 1.76 2.35 8.73
CA LEU A 24 1.32 3.10 9.91
C LEU A 24 1.70 2.31 11.16
N ILE A 25 2.57 2.92 11.95
CA ILE A 25 3.19 2.28 13.11
C ILE A 25 2.70 2.92 14.39
N ASP A 26 2.30 2.06 15.33
CA ASP A 26 2.02 2.44 16.72
C ASP A 26 2.97 1.64 17.62
N GLY A 27 4.08 2.24 18.02
CA GLY A 27 5.11 1.54 18.76
C GLY A 27 5.72 0.42 17.93
N ASP A 28 5.51 -0.82 18.35
CA ASP A 28 5.99 -2.02 17.66
C ASP A 28 4.92 -2.65 16.76
N LYS A 29 3.81 -1.96 16.54
CA LYS A 29 2.67 -2.53 15.79
C LYS A 29 2.46 -1.84 14.47
N LEU A 30 2.21 -2.63 13.45
CA LEU A 30 1.89 -2.18 12.10
C LEU A 30 0.40 -2.43 11.82
N LEU A 31 -0.28 -1.42 11.26
CA LEU A 31 -1.67 -1.58 10.86
C LEU A 31 -1.76 -2.25 9.49
N ILE A 32 -2.52 -3.34 9.43
CA ILE A 32 -2.93 -3.95 8.17
C ILE A 32 -4.45 -3.97 8.08
N THR A 33 -4.97 -3.91 6.88
CA THR A 33 -6.40 -3.85 6.61
C THR A 33 -6.80 -5.00 5.69
N HIS A 34 -8.05 -5.46 5.83
CA HIS A 34 -8.61 -6.52 5.00
C HIS A 34 -9.73 -5.93 4.16
N ASP A 35 -9.69 -6.15 2.84
CA ASP A 35 -10.70 -5.62 1.94
C ASP A 35 -11.88 -6.58 1.75
N ILE A 36 -12.96 -6.06 1.19
CA ILE A 36 -14.18 -6.84 0.97
C ILE A 36 -14.04 -7.93 -0.10
N PHE A 37 -12.92 -7.94 -0.82
CA PHE A 37 -12.63 -8.97 -1.83
C PHE A 37 -11.83 -10.15 -1.25
N GLY A 38 -11.46 -10.07 0.04
CA GLY A 38 -10.79 -11.15 0.73
C GLY A 38 -9.27 -11.03 0.84
N ASP A 39 -8.72 -9.86 0.52
CA ASP A 39 -7.28 -9.64 0.54
C ASP A 39 -6.86 -8.74 1.68
N TRP A 40 -5.72 -9.05 2.29
CA TRP A 40 -5.05 -8.14 3.22
C TRP A 40 -4.25 -7.10 2.45
N ASP A 41 -4.20 -5.89 2.99
CA ASP A 41 -3.60 -4.73 2.34
C ASP A 41 -3.04 -3.77 3.39
N LEU A 42 -2.34 -2.76 2.91
CA LEU A 42 -1.94 -1.60 3.68
C LEU A 42 -2.82 -0.41 3.28
N PRO A 43 -3.05 0.54 4.19
CA PRO A 43 -3.75 1.77 3.81
C PRO A 43 -3.04 2.47 2.66
N GLY A 44 -3.81 3.03 1.75
CA GLY A 44 -3.27 3.73 0.60
C GLY A 44 -3.96 3.32 -0.69
N GLY A 45 -3.48 3.81 -1.79
CA GLY A 45 -4.05 3.48 -3.09
C GLY A 45 -3.39 4.20 -4.25
N ARG A 46 -3.96 4.00 -5.40
CA ARG A 46 -3.42 4.52 -6.64
C ARG A 46 -3.66 6.02 -6.80
N ILE A 47 -2.69 6.68 -7.40
CA ILE A 47 -2.81 8.10 -7.77
C ILE A 47 -3.85 8.23 -8.87
N ARG A 48 -4.75 9.20 -8.73
CA ARG A 48 -5.77 9.50 -9.73
C ARG A 48 -5.25 10.52 -10.75
N LYS A 49 -5.90 10.58 -11.90
CA LYS A 49 -5.54 11.55 -12.95
C LYS A 49 -5.65 12.99 -12.47
N ASP A 50 -6.64 13.29 -11.61
CA ASP A 50 -6.83 14.64 -11.05
C ASP A 50 -5.82 15.01 -9.98
N GLU A 51 -4.93 14.09 -9.62
CA GLU A 51 -3.90 14.31 -8.61
C GLU A 51 -2.51 14.57 -9.19
N PHE A 52 -2.42 14.73 -10.51
CA PHE A 52 -1.13 14.91 -11.19
C PHE A 52 -0.32 16.08 -10.63
N ASN A 53 -0.97 17.19 -10.29
CA ASN A 53 -0.31 18.40 -9.78
C ASN A 53 -0.33 18.50 -8.25
N LYS A 54 -0.73 17.43 -7.57
CA LYS A 54 -0.79 17.39 -6.11
C LYS A 54 0.40 16.62 -5.55
N PRO A 55 0.89 16.96 -4.35
CA PRO A 55 1.95 16.19 -3.71
C PRO A 55 1.45 14.78 -3.34
N LEU A 56 2.38 13.83 -3.30
CA LEU A 56 2.05 12.44 -2.97
C LEU A 56 1.42 12.31 -1.57
N GLU A 57 1.82 13.19 -0.67
CA GLU A 57 1.29 13.22 0.71
C GLU A 57 -0.22 13.48 0.72
N SER A 58 -0.74 14.26 -0.23
CA SER A 58 -2.18 14.50 -0.32
C SER A 58 -2.96 13.27 -0.78
N VAL A 59 -2.33 12.41 -1.57
CA VAL A 59 -2.93 11.13 -1.98
C VAL A 59 -3.06 10.22 -0.76
N ILE A 60 -2.03 10.18 0.09
CA ILE A 60 -2.06 9.42 1.34
C ILE A 60 -3.19 9.94 2.24
N GLU A 61 -3.27 11.25 2.42
CA GLU A 61 -4.30 11.87 3.25
C GLU A 61 -5.71 11.51 2.76
N ARG A 62 -5.94 11.59 1.45
CA ARG A 62 -7.23 11.20 0.86
C ARG A 62 -7.54 9.73 1.17
N LYS A 63 -6.57 8.84 0.98
CA LYS A 63 -6.78 7.41 1.21
C LYS A 63 -6.96 7.07 2.68
N VAL A 64 -6.24 7.73 3.58
CA VAL A 64 -6.45 7.56 5.02
C VAL A 64 -7.88 7.97 5.40
N ASP A 65 -8.33 9.13 4.91
CA ASP A 65 -9.69 9.58 5.18
C ASP A 65 -10.73 8.58 4.68
N GLU A 66 -10.55 8.05 3.46
CA GLU A 66 -11.47 7.10 2.86
C GLU A 66 -11.46 5.74 3.58
N GLU A 67 -10.31 5.26 3.98
CA GLU A 67 -10.14 3.88 4.45
C GLU A 67 -10.13 3.74 5.97
N LEU A 68 -9.63 4.75 6.69
CA LEU A 68 -9.46 4.71 8.15
C LEU A 68 -10.31 5.74 8.88
N GLY A 69 -10.95 6.65 8.15
CA GLY A 69 -11.75 7.71 8.73
C GLY A 69 -10.95 8.98 9.00
N GLN A 70 -11.65 10.04 9.35
CA GLN A 70 -11.07 11.38 9.51
C GLN A 70 -10.50 11.64 10.91
N ASP A 71 -10.72 10.73 11.84
CA ASP A 71 -10.29 10.90 13.24
C ASP A 71 -8.87 10.40 13.49
N VAL A 72 -8.29 9.66 12.55
CA VAL A 72 -6.93 9.11 12.68
C VAL A 72 -5.91 10.24 12.54
N LYS A 73 -5.06 10.34 13.55
CA LYS A 73 -3.96 11.31 13.58
C LYS A 73 -2.64 10.59 13.43
N TYR A 74 -1.78 11.12 12.59
CA TYR A 74 -0.47 10.53 12.33
C TYR A 74 0.52 11.59 11.91
N THR A 75 1.80 11.29 12.10
CA THR A 75 2.89 12.08 11.53
C THR A 75 3.45 11.31 10.35
N LEU A 76 3.43 11.89 9.17
CA LEU A 76 3.96 11.26 7.98
C LEU A 76 5.48 11.38 7.95
N GLY A 77 6.15 10.24 7.81
CA GLY A 77 7.59 10.18 7.59
C GLY A 77 7.90 10.18 6.09
N GLU A 78 8.98 9.53 5.74
CA GLU A 78 9.47 9.49 4.36
C GLU A 78 9.15 8.17 3.69
N PRO A 79 9.22 8.09 2.34
CA PRO A 79 9.18 6.81 1.66
C PRO A 79 10.36 5.95 2.11
N ARG A 80 10.09 4.71 2.47
CA ARG A 80 11.10 3.80 3.00
C ARG A 80 11.35 2.61 2.11
N VAL A 81 10.31 2.13 1.42
CA VAL A 81 10.42 0.98 0.54
C VAL A 81 9.66 1.22 -0.75
N PHE A 82 10.14 0.57 -1.80
CA PHE A 82 9.51 0.59 -3.12
C PHE A 82 9.33 -0.87 -3.54
N PHE A 83 8.20 -1.15 -4.18
CA PHE A 83 7.92 -2.52 -4.61
C PHE A 83 7.05 -2.51 -5.85
N ARG A 84 7.00 -3.63 -6.54
CA ARG A 84 6.20 -3.78 -7.76
C ARG A 84 5.24 -4.94 -7.59
N VAL A 85 4.01 -4.72 -8.05
CA VAL A 85 2.94 -5.68 -7.91
C VAL A 85 2.29 -5.91 -9.26
N GLU A 86 1.97 -7.15 -9.52
CA GLU A 86 1.13 -7.57 -10.64
C GLU A 86 -0.20 -8.04 -10.07
N ARG A 87 -1.32 -7.56 -10.59
CA ARG A 87 -2.62 -7.99 -10.11
C ARG A 87 -3.64 -8.01 -11.22
N GLN A 88 -4.66 -8.85 -11.08
CA GLN A 88 -5.81 -8.85 -11.95
C GLN A 88 -6.79 -7.78 -11.49
N GLU A 89 -7.23 -6.95 -12.42
CA GLU A 89 -8.14 -5.85 -12.14
C GLU A 89 -9.58 -6.33 -12.26
N HIS A 90 -10.31 -6.36 -11.14
CA HIS A 90 -11.69 -6.84 -11.12
C HIS A 90 -12.60 -5.98 -12.00
N ASN A 91 -12.39 -4.67 -12.01
CA ASN A 91 -13.20 -3.72 -12.78
C ASN A 91 -12.91 -3.75 -14.28
N LEU A 92 -11.86 -4.43 -14.71
CA LEU A 92 -11.43 -4.50 -16.10
C LEU A 92 -11.49 -5.94 -16.63
N GLY A 93 -12.43 -6.74 -16.11
CA GLY A 93 -12.63 -8.11 -16.57
C GLY A 93 -11.47 -9.05 -16.28
N GLY A 94 -10.67 -8.77 -15.23
CA GLY A 94 -9.52 -9.57 -14.87
C GLY A 94 -8.25 -9.25 -15.63
N GLN A 95 -8.21 -8.10 -16.33
CA GLN A 95 -6.99 -7.66 -17.01
C GLN A 95 -5.84 -7.51 -16.02
N LEU A 96 -4.67 -8.01 -16.39
CA LEU A 96 -3.47 -7.90 -15.59
C LEU A 96 -2.92 -6.47 -15.67
N VAL A 97 -2.69 -5.86 -14.51
CA VAL A 97 -2.07 -4.54 -14.41
C VAL A 97 -0.85 -4.60 -13.51
N ARG A 98 0.07 -3.68 -13.72
CA ARG A 98 1.27 -3.53 -12.90
C ARG A 98 1.21 -2.26 -12.10
N ILE A 99 1.62 -2.36 -10.85
CA ILE A 99 1.56 -1.26 -9.88
C ILE A 99 2.95 -1.08 -9.28
N PHE A 100 3.42 0.17 -9.28
CA PHE A 100 4.62 0.55 -8.56
C PHE A 100 4.20 1.15 -7.23
N GLY A 101 4.57 0.50 -6.13
CA GLY A 101 4.22 0.92 -4.78
C GLY A 101 5.30 1.78 -4.17
N VAL A 102 4.88 2.90 -3.60
CA VAL A 102 5.74 3.79 -2.82
C VAL A 102 5.27 3.69 -1.37
N GLY A 103 6.05 3.05 -0.52
CA GLY A 103 5.70 2.80 0.87
C GLY A 103 6.25 3.85 1.82
N TYR A 104 5.37 4.69 2.34
CA TYR A 104 5.70 5.70 3.34
C TYR A 104 5.57 5.13 4.73
N GLU A 105 6.48 5.52 5.62
CA GLU A 105 6.35 5.24 7.05
C GLU A 105 5.60 6.38 7.72
N ALA A 106 4.74 6.05 8.68
CA ALA A 106 4.03 7.04 9.47
C ALA A 106 3.88 6.58 10.91
N SER A 107 3.86 7.53 11.83
CA SER A 107 3.64 7.26 13.25
C SER A 107 2.21 7.58 13.63
N TYR A 108 1.51 6.61 14.17
CA TYR A 108 0.15 6.79 14.67
C TYR A 108 0.18 7.61 15.96
N LEU A 109 -0.66 8.65 16.01
CA LEU A 109 -0.73 9.56 17.15
C LEU A 109 -2.04 9.44 17.92
N GLY A 110 -2.97 8.63 17.45
CA GLY A 110 -4.25 8.44 18.11
C GLY A 110 -5.42 8.65 17.17
N GLY A 111 -6.61 8.60 17.73
CA GLY A 111 -7.86 8.71 17.00
C GLY A 111 -8.44 7.35 16.68
N GLU A 112 -9.76 7.33 16.55
CA GLU A 112 -10.48 6.09 16.27
C GLU A 112 -10.39 5.75 14.80
N VAL A 113 -10.01 4.51 14.49
CA VAL A 113 -10.07 3.98 13.12
C VAL A 113 -11.50 3.58 12.82
N ARG A 114 -12.05 4.12 11.75
CA ARG A 114 -13.37 3.78 11.22
C ARG A 114 -13.20 3.33 9.79
N LEU A 115 -13.30 2.03 9.57
CA LEU A 115 -13.09 1.46 8.24
C LEU A 115 -14.14 1.96 7.25
N GLY A 116 -13.67 2.32 6.05
CA GLY A 116 -14.55 2.67 4.94
C GLY A 116 -15.22 1.44 4.33
N ASP A 117 -16.04 1.69 3.30
CA ASP A 117 -16.92 0.67 2.72
C ASP A 117 -16.19 -0.48 2.02
N HIS A 118 -14.94 -0.28 1.65
CA HIS A 118 -14.14 -1.28 0.95
C HIS A 118 -13.32 -2.19 1.87
N HIS A 119 -13.38 -1.96 3.17
CA HIS A 119 -12.63 -2.73 4.17
C HIS A 119 -13.55 -3.23 5.26
N ASP A 120 -13.37 -4.47 5.69
CA ASP A 120 -14.23 -5.12 6.69
C ASP A 120 -13.50 -5.48 7.98
N GLN A 121 -12.18 -5.49 7.99
CA GLN A 121 -11.39 -5.80 9.19
C GLN A 121 -10.07 -5.02 9.17
N MET A 122 -9.50 -4.90 10.35
CA MET A 122 -8.14 -4.39 10.52
C MET A 122 -7.45 -5.15 11.64
N GLU A 123 -6.13 -5.12 11.62
CA GLU A 123 -5.32 -5.75 12.66
C GLU A 123 -4.06 -4.93 12.88
N TRP A 124 -3.70 -4.74 14.15
CA TRP A 124 -2.41 -4.21 14.55
C TRP A 124 -1.49 -5.40 14.83
N VAL A 125 -0.51 -5.64 13.95
CA VAL A 125 0.38 -6.79 14.08
C VAL A 125 1.70 -6.39 14.70
N GLU A 126 2.24 -7.26 15.56
CA GLU A 126 3.54 -7.03 16.17
C GLU A 126 4.65 -7.20 15.13
N THR A 127 5.39 -6.15 14.85
CA THR A 127 6.41 -6.17 13.79
C THR A 127 7.52 -7.20 14.04
N LYS A 128 7.82 -7.45 15.31
CA LYS A 128 8.92 -8.37 15.68
C LYS A 128 8.59 -9.84 15.48
N SER A 129 7.31 -10.20 15.52
CA SER A 129 6.85 -11.59 15.41
C SER A 129 5.96 -11.84 14.21
N PHE A 130 5.62 -10.80 13.46
CA PHE A 130 4.71 -10.88 12.34
C PHE A 130 5.27 -11.77 11.23
N GLN A 131 4.43 -12.69 10.75
CA GLN A 131 4.76 -13.56 9.62
C GLN A 131 3.90 -13.14 8.42
N PRO A 132 4.40 -12.23 7.58
CA PRO A 132 3.59 -11.65 6.51
C PRO A 132 3.15 -12.66 5.46
N GLU A 133 3.84 -13.79 5.35
CA GLU A 133 3.49 -14.88 4.43
C GLU A 133 2.09 -15.44 4.68
N GLN A 134 1.57 -15.30 5.89
CA GLN A 134 0.24 -15.77 6.26
C GLN A 134 -0.87 -14.82 5.78
N TYR A 135 -0.51 -13.62 5.38
CA TYR A 135 -1.47 -12.56 5.02
C TYR A 135 -1.30 -12.06 3.59
N PHE A 136 -0.07 -12.02 3.09
CA PHE A 136 0.27 -11.36 1.83
C PHE A 136 0.97 -12.31 0.87
N THR A 137 0.89 -12.00 -0.42
CA THR A 137 1.57 -12.74 -1.48
C THR A 137 2.21 -11.77 -2.47
N GLY A 138 3.07 -12.31 -3.34
CA GLY A 138 3.63 -11.56 -4.47
C GLY A 138 4.39 -10.31 -4.07
N GLY A 139 4.18 -9.25 -4.83
CA GLY A 139 4.89 -7.98 -4.63
C GLY A 139 4.54 -7.28 -3.32
N TRP A 140 3.29 -7.42 -2.84
CA TRP A 140 2.89 -6.91 -1.53
C TRP A 140 3.73 -7.54 -0.41
N LEU A 141 3.88 -8.87 -0.48
CA LEU A 141 4.69 -9.61 0.49
C LEU A 141 6.15 -9.15 0.45
N SER A 142 6.71 -9.00 -0.75
CA SER A 142 8.09 -8.51 -0.92
C SER A 142 8.28 -7.14 -0.27
N GLY A 143 7.36 -6.22 -0.51
CA GLY A 143 7.43 -4.86 0.05
C GLY A 143 7.38 -4.86 1.57
N ILE A 144 6.48 -5.66 2.13
CA ILE A 144 6.34 -5.76 3.59
C ILE A 144 7.58 -6.41 4.21
N LYS A 145 8.12 -7.45 3.60
CA LYS A 145 9.35 -8.08 4.07
C LYS A 145 10.53 -7.12 4.06
N ASP A 146 10.65 -6.32 3.01
CA ASP A 146 11.69 -5.29 2.91
C ASP A 146 11.55 -4.26 4.02
N TYR A 147 10.32 -3.83 4.30
CA TYR A 147 10.07 -2.88 5.39
C TYR A 147 10.42 -3.49 6.76
N LEU A 148 9.98 -4.71 7.03
CA LEU A 148 10.27 -5.37 8.31
C LEU A 148 11.77 -5.58 8.51
N LYS A 149 12.49 -5.91 7.46
CA LYS A 149 13.96 -6.02 7.51
C LYS A 149 14.59 -4.67 7.81
N LEU A 150 14.11 -3.61 7.17
CA LEU A 150 14.63 -2.27 7.35
C LEU A 150 14.53 -1.81 8.81
N ILE A 151 13.36 -1.99 9.45
CA ILE A 151 13.18 -1.58 10.84
C ILE A 151 13.98 -2.47 11.80
N LYS A 152 14.12 -3.74 11.49
CA LYS A 152 14.92 -4.66 12.29
C LYS A 152 16.41 -4.28 12.25
N ASP A 153 16.93 -3.95 11.08
CA ASP A 153 18.31 -3.53 10.91
C ASP A 153 18.59 -2.23 11.67
N ASN A 154 17.63 -1.28 11.66
CA ASN A 154 17.74 -0.03 12.41
C ASN A 154 17.74 -0.26 13.92
N ASP A 155 16.94 -1.22 14.41
CA ASP A 155 16.88 -1.55 15.84
C ASP A 155 18.16 -2.25 16.32
N SER A 156 18.98 -2.79 15.41
CA SER A 156 20.22 -3.47 15.73
C SER A 156 21.40 -2.52 15.93
N GLU A 157 21.23 -1.26 15.58
CA GLU A 157 22.24 -0.21 15.76
C GLU A 157 22.14 0.41 17.18
#